data_7685f16f15d54c7ededd7a1b87f39ab3
#
_entry.id   7685f16f15d54c7ededd7a1b87f39ab3
#
_cell.length_a   1.000
_cell.length_b   1.000
_cell.length_c   1.000
_cell.angle_alpha   90.00
_cell.angle_beta   90.00
_cell.angle_gamma   90.00
#
_symmetry.space_group_name_H-M   'P 1'
#
loop_
_entity.id
_entity.type
_entity.pdbx_description
1 polymer ?
#
loop_
_entity_poly.entity_id
_entity_poly.type
_entity_poly.pdbx_seq_one_letter_code
_entity_poly.pdbx_strand_id
1 'polypeptide(L)'
;MADTGPLPPRFDARFRAEFEQLLRWRRDVRRFRTDPLEDGLLDEILRLADLSPSVGNSQPWRLVLVESAAARAAVAASFEQENARAAQSYDTERATLYARLKLAGLKEAPVHVAVFCDPDPVQGQGLGRATMPATLAHSVAGMVQALWLAARMLGVGVGWVSILDPQAVQGALDVPPNWQLVAYLCLGYPIEEHSDPELEREGWQARTPLSSRLLSR
;
A
#
# COMPACT_ATOMS: atom_id res chain seq x y z
N MET A 1 -11.08 -36.77 22.20
CA MET A 1 -9.70 -36.29 22.40
C MET A 1 -9.68 -34.87 21.86
N ALA A 2 -9.47 -33.87 22.71
CA ALA A 2 -9.31 -32.51 22.24
C ALA A 2 -8.00 -32.44 21.44
N ASP A 3 -8.11 -32.04 20.18
CA ASP A 3 -6.96 -31.73 19.34
C ASP A 3 -6.20 -30.57 19.99
N THR A 4 -5.09 -30.88 20.67
CA THR A 4 -4.19 -29.88 21.22
C THR A 4 -3.32 -29.35 20.09
N GLY A 5 -3.92 -28.55 19.19
CA GLY A 5 -3.15 -27.80 18.20
C GLY A 5 -1.98 -27.02 18.85
N PRO A 6 -1.02 -26.54 18.08
CA PRO A 6 0.13 -25.83 18.63
C PRO A 6 -0.33 -24.63 19.48
N LEU A 7 0.25 -24.49 20.69
CA LEU A 7 -0.03 -23.35 21.56
C LEU A 7 0.32 -22.03 20.83
N PRO A 8 -0.49 -20.97 21.03
CA PRO A 8 -0.20 -19.70 20.41
C PRO A 8 1.18 -19.17 20.88
N PRO A 9 1.96 -18.55 19.97
CA PRO A 9 3.26 -18.01 20.32
C PRO A 9 3.15 -16.90 21.36
N ARG A 10 4.13 -16.81 22.25
CA ARG A 10 4.27 -15.71 23.21
C ARG A 10 5.32 -14.74 22.68
N PHE A 11 4.89 -13.50 22.47
CA PHE A 11 5.78 -12.42 22.02
C PHE A 11 6.45 -11.77 23.23
N ASP A 12 7.76 -11.89 23.32
CA ASP A 12 8.58 -11.36 24.42
C ASP A 12 8.82 -9.82 24.29
N ALA A 13 9.58 -9.27 25.22
CA ALA A 13 9.88 -7.84 25.23
C ALA A 13 10.77 -7.43 24.04
N ARG A 14 11.66 -8.31 23.58
CA ARG A 14 12.51 -8.08 22.42
C ARG A 14 11.67 -7.96 21.15
N PHE A 15 10.80 -8.93 20.88
CA PHE A 15 9.90 -8.87 19.72
C PHE A 15 9.03 -7.61 19.73
N ARG A 16 8.47 -7.23 20.89
CA ARG A 16 7.66 -6.00 20.99
C ARG A 16 8.45 -4.75 20.62
N ALA A 17 9.69 -4.65 21.06
CA ALA A 17 10.57 -3.53 20.71
C ALA A 17 10.93 -3.54 19.20
N GLU A 18 11.23 -4.71 18.63
CA GLU A 18 11.51 -4.87 17.21
C GLU A 18 10.28 -4.53 16.35
N PHE A 19 9.09 -4.94 16.77
CA PHE A 19 7.83 -4.59 16.09
C PHE A 19 7.54 -3.08 16.13
N GLU A 20 7.80 -2.41 17.26
CA GLU A 20 7.72 -0.95 17.33
C GLU A 20 8.69 -0.28 16.34
N GLN A 21 9.93 -0.76 16.25
CA GLN A 21 10.90 -0.27 15.25
C GLN A 21 10.40 -0.52 13.83
N LEU A 22 9.84 -1.69 13.53
CA LEU A 22 9.27 -1.99 12.22
C LEU A 22 8.17 -0.97 11.84
N LEU A 23 7.24 -0.68 12.75
CA LEU A 23 6.19 0.33 12.55
C LEU A 23 6.78 1.73 12.34
N ARG A 24 7.84 2.07 13.09
CA ARG A 24 8.50 3.37 13.04
C ARG A 24 9.29 3.57 11.75
N TRP A 25 9.94 2.53 11.24
CA TRP A 25 10.76 2.57 10.04
C TRP A 25 10.01 2.22 8.74
N ARG A 26 8.79 1.73 8.81
CA ARG A 26 7.93 1.58 7.63
C ARG A 26 7.49 2.97 7.16
N ARG A 27 8.01 3.38 6.02
CA ARG A 27 7.71 4.69 5.41
C ARG A 27 7.26 4.51 3.96
N ASP A 28 6.56 5.51 3.44
CA ASP A 28 6.24 5.62 2.02
C ASP A 28 7.54 5.94 1.27
N VAL A 29 8.02 4.99 0.49
CA VAL A 29 9.29 5.12 -0.26
C VAL A 29 8.99 5.63 -1.66
N ARG A 30 9.69 6.67 -2.08
CA ARG A 30 9.49 7.33 -3.37
C ARG A 30 10.77 7.42 -4.19
N ARG A 31 11.90 7.00 -3.62
CA ARG A 31 13.23 6.96 -4.25
C ARG A 31 13.80 5.56 -4.10
N PHE A 32 13.86 4.88 -5.24
CA PHE A 32 14.28 3.48 -5.31
C PHE A 32 15.60 3.33 -6.07
N ARG A 33 16.37 2.34 -5.69
CA ARG A 33 17.39 1.76 -6.54
C ARG A 33 16.70 1.02 -7.69
N THR A 34 17.37 0.93 -8.83
CA THR A 34 16.85 0.22 -10.01
C THR A 34 17.19 -1.26 -10.04
N ASP A 35 17.95 -1.74 -9.04
CA ASP A 35 18.30 -3.15 -8.92
C ASP A 35 17.03 -4.01 -8.76
N PRO A 36 16.97 -5.17 -9.42
CA PRO A 36 15.88 -6.11 -9.21
C PRO A 36 15.86 -6.60 -7.76
N LEU A 37 14.69 -7.00 -7.28
CA LEU A 37 14.60 -7.72 -6.02
C LEU A 37 15.28 -9.10 -6.15
N GLU A 38 15.83 -9.59 -5.05
CA GLU A 38 16.33 -10.97 -4.97
C GLU A 38 15.22 -11.98 -5.29
N ASP A 39 15.62 -13.10 -5.90
CA ASP A 39 14.69 -14.16 -6.29
C ASP A 39 13.89 -14.68 -5.08
N GLY A 40 12.57 -14.80 -5.27
CA GLY A 40 11.65 -15.27 -4.23
C GLY A 40 11.25 -14.23 -3.17
N LEU A 41 11.92 -13.07 -3.12
CA LEU A 41 11.63 -12.05 -2.10
C LEU A 41 10.23 -11.45 -2.26
N LEU A 42 9.80 -11.20 -3.49
CA LEU A 42 8.44 -10.73 -3.77
C LEU A 42 7.39 -11.77 -3.34
N ASP A 43 7.62 -13.05 -3.68
CA ASP A 43 6.72 -14.14 -3.31
C ASP A 43 6.57 -14.27 -1.80
N GLU A 44 7.66 -14.11 -1.05
CA GLU A 44 7.61 -14.12 0.41
C GLU A 44 6.80 -12.94 0.96
N ILE A 45 7.00 -11.74 0.44
CA ILE A 45 6.23 -10.54 0.81
C ILE A 45 4.74 -10.78 0.56
N LEU A 46 4.37 -11.27 -0.62
CA LEU A 46 2.97 -11.53 -0.99
C LEU A 46 2.35 -12.62 -0.13
N ARG A 47 3.08 -13.70 0.14
CA ARG A 47 2.64 -14.78 1.02
C ARG A 47 2.36 -14.30 2.45
N LEU A 48 3.21 -13.42 3.00
CA LEU A 48 2.99 -12.84 4.32
C LEU A 48 1.79 -11.88 4.34
N ALA A 49 1.61 -11.12 3.28
CA ALA A 49 0.45 -10.23 3.13
C ALA A 49 -0.87 -11.01 3.07
N ASP A 50 -0.88 -12.18 2.42
CA ASP A 50 -2.06 -13.04 2.27
C ASP A 50 -2.55 -13.67 3.60
N LEU A 51 -1.75 -13.60 4.67
CA LEU A 51 -2.18 -13.97 6.03
C LEU A 51 -3.13 -12.94 6.66
N SER A 52 -3.44 -11.86 5.97
CA SER A 52 -4.33 -10.80 6.47
C SER A 52 -5.75 -11.29 6.66
N PRO A 53 -6.45 -10.82 7.71
CA PRO A 53 -7.87 -11.11 7.86
C PRO A 53 -8.70 -10.36 6.81
N SER A 54 -9.86 -10.92 6.48
CA SER A 54 -10.83 -10.24 5.62
C SER A 54 -12.26 -10.45 6.10
N VAL A 55 -13.14 -9.52 5.77
CA VAL A 55 -14.57 -9.63 6.09
C VAL A 55 -15.13 -10.96 5.54
N GLY A 56 -15.80 -11.74 6.38
CA GLY A 56 -16.29 -13.05 6.01
C GLY A 56 -15.24 -14.05 5.53
N ASN A 57 -13.95 -13.81 5.77
CA ASN A 57 -12.84 -14.57 5.20
C ASN A 57 -12.88 -14.63 3.66
N SER A 58 -13.29 -13.53 3.03
CA SER A 58 -13.58 -13.46 1.59
C SER A 58 -12.37 -13.23 0.69
N GLN A 59 -11.23 -12.80 1.24
CA GLN A 59 -9.99 -12.51 0.51
C GLN A 59 -10.26 -11.73 -0.80
N PRO A 60 -10.81 -10.51 -0.72
CA PRO A 60 -11.30 -9.78 -1.88
C PRO A 60 -10.20 -9.13 -2.71
N TRP A 61 -8.95 -9.24 -2.31
CA TRP A 61 -7.81 -8.67 -3.02
C TRP A 61 -7.51 -9.41 -4.31
N ARG A 62 -7.21 -8.63 -5.34
CA ARG A 62 -6.72 -9.09 -6.64
C ARG A 62 -5.44 -8.33 -6.92
N LEU A 63 -4.35 -9.05 -7.12
CA LEU A 63 -3.02 -8.50 -7.31
C LEU A 63 -2.62 -8.64 -8.78
N VAL A 64 -2.16 -7.56 -9.38
CA VAL A 64 -1.68 -7.53 -10.76
C VAL A 64 -0.23 -7.06 -10.76
N LEU A 65 0.70 -7.92 -11.16
CA LEU A 65 2.08 -7.53 -11.41
C LEU A 65 2.15 -6.77 -12.73
N VAL A 66 2.62 -5.52 -12.68
CA VAL A 66 2.67 -4.65 -13.85
C VAL A 66 4.08 -4.75 -14.45
N GLU A 67 4.26 -5.70 -15.37
CA GLU A 67 5.56 -6.03 -15.95
C GLU A 67 5.81 -5.33 -17.29
N SER A 68 4.75 -5.18 -18.12
CA SER A 68 4.93 -4.62 -19.44
C SER A 68 5.29 -3.14 -19.41
N ALA A 69 6.26 -2.74 -20.23
CA ALA A 69 6.66 -1.33 -20.37
C ALA A 69 5.49 -0.43 -20.80
N ALA A 70 4.58 -0.95 -21.65
CA ALA A 70 3.42 -0.22 -22.11
C ALA A 70 2.43 0.09 -20.96
N ALA A 71 2.12 -0.91 -20.12
CA ALA A 71 1.25 -0.72 -18.96
C ALA A 71 1.87 0.24 -17.93
N ARG A 72 3.17 0.11 -17.63
CA ARG A 72 3.89 1.05 -16.75
C ARG A 72 3.88 2.48 -17.30
N ALA A 73 4.07 2.65 -18.61
CA ALA A 73 4.00 3.96 -19.26
C ALA A 73 2.59 4.57 -19.18
N ALA A 74 1.54 3.78 -19.37
CA ALA A 74 0.16 4.25 -19.24
C ALA A 74 -0.17 4.70 -17.80
N VAL A 75 0.27 3.97 -16.79
CA VAL A 75 0.12 4.37 -15.38
C VAL A 75 0.93 5.64 -15.08
N ALA A 76 2.15 5.76 -15.58
CA ALA A 76 2.95 6.97 -15.41
C ALA A 76 2.28 8.18 -16.07
N ALA A 77 1.69 8.03 -17.26
CA ALA A 77 0.94 9.09 -17.93
C ALA A 77 -0.31 9.51 -17.13
N SER A 78 -1.04 8.55 -16.56
CA SER A 78 -2.16 8.84 -15.64
C SER A 78 -1.68 9.64 -14.42
N PHE A 79 -0.56 9.24 -13.82
CA PHE A 79 0.03 9.99 -12.70
C PHE A 79 0.40 11.43 -13.10
N GLU A 80 1.07 11.62 -14.23
CA GLU A 80 1.49 12.96 -14.68
C GLU A 80 0.27 13.86 -14.91
N GLN A 81 -0.80 13.35 -15.51
CA GLN A 81 -2.05 14.08 -15.75
C GLN A 81 -2.73 14.46 -14.42
N GLU A 82 -2.93 13.50 -13.50
CA GLU A 82 -3.62 13.77 -12.25
C GLU A 82 -2.76 14.63 -11.31
N ASN A 83 -1.44 14.49 -11.35
CA ASN A 83 -0.52 15.34 -10.61
C ASN A 83 -0.57 16.79 -11.08
N ALA A 84 -0.63 17.03 -12.40
CA ALA A 84 -0.79 18.36 -12.96
C ALA A 84 -2.16 18.98 -12.58
N ARG A 85 -3.22 18.19 -12.57
CA ARG A 85 -4.56 18.61 -12.12
C ARG A 85 -4.57 18.95 -10.63
N ALA A 86 -3.98 18.10 -9.78
CA ALA A 86 -3.89 18.32 -8.34
C ALA A 86 -3.09 19.60 -8.01
N ALA A 87 -2.01 19.87 -8.71
CA ALA A 87 -1.20 21.07 -8.52
C ALA A 87 -2.01 22.38 -8.73
N GLN A 88 -2.97 22.36 -9.64
CA GLN A 88 -3.84 23.54 -9.93
C GLN A 88 -4.88 23.82 -8.83
N SER A 89 -5.13 22.88 -7.93
CA SER A 89 -6.11 23.02 -6.85
C SER A 89 -5.58 23.76 -5.63
N TYR A 90 -4.28 24.03 -5.57
CA TYR A 90 -3.62 24.69 -4.44
C TYR A 90 -3.43 26.18 -4.69
N ASP A 91 -3.45 26.98 -3.60
CA ASP A 91 -2.98 28.37 -3.63
C ASP A 91 -1.47 28.45 -3.92
N THR A 92 -0.97 29.66 -4.16
CA THR A 92 0.42 29.90 -4.59
C THR A 92 1.46 29.32 -3.62
N GLU A 93 1.24 29.43 -2.31
CA GLU A 93 2.17 28.93 -1.28
C GLU A 93 2.19 27.41 -1.26
N ARG A 94 1.01 26.78 -1.22
CA ARG A 94 0.85 25.34 -1.26
C ARG A 94 1.31 24.73 -2.58
N ALA A 95 1.06 25.38 -3.70
CA ALA A 95 1.53 24.93 -5.01
C ALA A 95 3.05 24.92 -5.10
N THR A 96 3.74 25.91 -4.52
CA THR A 96 5.20 25.95 -4.45
C THR A 96 5.75 24.81 -3.62
N LEU A 97 5.13 24.51 -2.49
CA LEU A 97 5.52 23.38 -1.64
C LEU A 97 5.24 22.04 -2.34
N TYR A 98 4.05 21.89 -2.96
CA TYR A 98 3.67 20.69 -3.70
C TYR A 98 4.67 20.36 -4.82
N ALA A 99 5.13 21.35 -5.57
CA ALA A 99 6.08 21.18 -6.67
C ALA A 99 7.45 20.62 -6.21
N ARG A 100 7.80 20.74 -4.92
CA ARG A 100 9.05 20.20 -4.35
C ARG A 100 8.93 18.74 -3.92
N LEU A 101 7.71 18.23 -3.74
CA LEU A 101 7.49 16.89 -3.24
C LEU A 101 7.79 15.85 -4.32
N LYS A 102 8.60 14.85 -4.00
CA LYS A 102 8.68 13.62 -4.78
C LYS A 102 7.46 12.75 -4.40
N LEU A 103 6.51 12.58 -5.32
CA LEU A 103 5.22 11.97 -5.01
C LEU A 103 5.08 10.52 -5.46
N ALA A 104 5.98 10.03 -6.31
CA ALA A 104 5.96 8.66 -6.80
C ALA A 104 7.33 8.15 -7.20
N GLY A 105 7.54 6.84 -7.08
CA GLY A 105 8.75 6.13 -7.54
C GLY A 105 8.50 5.30 -8.81
N LEU A 106 7.57 5.73 -9.67
CA LEU A 106 7.12 4.98 -10.85
C LEU A 106 8.20 4.70 -11.90
N LYS A 107 9.25 5.54 -11.96
CA LYS A 107 10.32 5.40 -12.97
C LYS A 107 11.46 4.51 -12.48
N GLU A 108 11.67 4.48 -11.18
CA GLU A 108 12.86 3.85 -10.57
C GLU A 108 12.55 2.46 -9.98
N ALA A 109 11.35 2.25 -9.45
CA ALA A 109 11.00 1.00 -8.78
C ALA A 109 11.04 -0.20 -9.73
N PRO A 110 11.76 -1.28 -9.38
CA PRO A 110 11.86 -2.47 -10.21
C PRO A 110 10.54 -3.25 -10.29
N VAL A 111 9.74 -3.23 -9.22
CA VAL A 111 8.48 -3.98 -9.14
C VAL A 111 7.30 -3.03 -8.95
N HIS A 112 6.24 -3.28 -9.74
CA HIS A 112 4.97 -2.58 -9.64
C HIS A 112 3.83 -3.58 -9.41
N VAL A 113 2.98 -3.29 -8.43
CA VAL A 113 1.82 -4.12 -8.09
C VAL A 113 0.58 -3.24 -8.01
N ALA A 114 -0.38 -3.48 -8.89
CA ALA A 114 -1.71 -2.89 -8.76
C ALA A 114 -2.59 -3.81 -7.88
N VAL A 115 -3.24 -3.23 -6.89
CA VAL A 115 -4.07 -3.96 -5.92
C VAL A 115 -5.51 -3.52 -6.08
N PHE A 116 -6.36 -4.47 -6.45
CA PHE A 116 -7.78 -4.25 -6.63
C PHE A 116 -8.60 -4.94 -5.55
N CYS A 117 -9.79 -4.44 -5.34
CA CYS A 117 -10.85 -5.08 -4.58
C CYS A 117 -11.87 -5.67 -5.55
N ASP A 118 -12.11 -6.98 -5.46
CA ASP A 118 -13.27 -7.61 -6.05
C ASP A 118 -14.49 -7.28 -5.18
N PRO A 119 -15.51 -6.56 -5.69
CA PRO A 119 -16.67 -6.15 -4.90
C PRO A 119 -17.66 -7.28 -4.67
N ASP A 120 -17.51 -8.41 -5.39
CA ASP A 120 -18.40 -9.58 -5.25
C ASP A 120 -17.62 -10.90 -5.25
N PRO A 121 -16.72 -11.12 -4.27
CA PRO A 121 -15.99 -12.38 -4.18
C PRO A 121 -16.95 -13.53 -3.86
N VAL A 122 -16.72 -14.68 -4.50
CA VAL A 122 -17.51 -15.90 -4.26
C VAL A 122 -17.42 -16.35 -2.80
N GLN A 123 -16.23 -16.20 -2.19
CA GLN A 123 -15.98 -16.56 -0.80
C GLN A 123 -16.66 -15.60 0.17
N GLY A 124 -16.84 -16.06 1.42
CA GLY A 124 -17.38 -15.26 2.51
C GLY A 124 -18.90 -15.17 2.56
N GLN A 125 -19.60 -15.68 1.55
CA GLN A 125 -21.06 -15.86 1.53
C GLN A 125 -21.86 -14.63 2.00
N GLY A 126 -21.35 -13.43 1.75
CA GLY A 126 -21.98 -12.18 2.15
C GLY A 126 -21.82 -11.77 3.61
N LEU A 127 -21.16 -12.59 4.46
CA LEU A 127 -21.00 -12.29 5.88
C LEU A 127 -20.30 -10.95 6.10
N GLY A 128 -20.96 -10.03 6.82
CA GLY A 128 -20.47 -8.67 7.11
C GLY A 128 -20.62 -7.70 5.94
N ARG A 129 -20.25 -8.08 4.71
CA ARG A 129 -20.37 -7.21 3.53
C ARG A 129 -21.80 -6.86 3.15
N ALA A 130 -22.77 -7.71 3.49
CA ALA A 130 -24.19 -7.45 3.22
C ALA A 130 -24.69 -6.18 3.93
N THR A 131 -24.15 -5.85 5.10
CA THR A 131 -24.51 -4.65 5.87
C THR A 131 -23.50 -3.51 5.71
N MET A 132 -22.23 -3.83 5.51
CA MET A 132 -21.15 -2.86 5.32
C MET A 132 -20.28 -3.23 4.11
N PRO A 133 -20.73 -2.95 2.87
CA PRO A 133 -19.98 -3.31 1.64
C PRO A 133 -18.54 -2.76 1.61
N ALA A 134 -18.31 -1.58 2.19
CA ALA A 134 -16.99 -0.96 2.26
C ALA A 134 -15.94 -1.82 2.99
N THR A 135 -16.36 -2.79 3.82
CA THR A 135 -15.44 -3.69 4.54
C THR A 135 -14.61 -4.58 3.62
N LEU A 136 -15.05 -4.80 2.37
CA LEU A 136 -14.24 -5.47 1.36
C LEU A 136 -12.98 -4.64 1.04
N ALA A 137 -13.15 -3.37 0.68
CA ALA A 137 -12.01 -2.47 0.42
C ALA A 137 -11.15 -2.23 1.67
N HIS A 138 -11.77 -2.17 2.86
CA HIS A 138 -11.02 -2.10 4.12
C HIS A 138 -10.16 -3.35 4.35
N SER A 139 -10.65 -4.53 3.99
CA SER A 139 -9.87 -5.78 4.06
C SER A 139 -8.66 -5.73 3.13
N VAL A 140 -8.84 -5.21 1.90
CA VAL A 140 -7.74 -5.01 0.95
C VAL A 140 -6.71 -4.02 1.49
N ALA A 141 -7.15 -2.88 2.06
CA ALA A 141 -6.25 -1.92 2.67
C ALA A 141 -5.46 -2.52 3.86
N GLY A 142 -6.10 -3.38 4.64
CA GLY A 142 -5.45 -4.16 5.71
C GLY A 142 -4.35 -5.08 5.16
N MET A 143 -4.65 -5.79 4.06
CA MET A 143 -3.66 -6.63 3.38
C MET A 143 -2.49 -5.80 2.83
N VAL A 144 -2.75 -4.64 2.22
CA VAL A 144 -1.69 -3.72 1.76
C VAL A 144 -0.80 -3.27 2.93
N GLN A 145 -1.39 -2.99 4.11
CA GLN A 145 -0.59 -2.65 5.30
C GLN A 145 0.29 -3.81 5.75
N ALA A 146 -0.21 -5.05 5.73
CA ALA A 146 0.58 -6.23 6.04
C ALA A 146 1.72 -6.45 5.03
N LEU A 147 1.43 -6.28 3.71
CA LEU A 147 2.44 -6.29 2.66
C LEU A 147 3.55 -5.26 2.94
N TRP A 148 3.18 -4.06 3.32
CA TRP A 148 4.13 -2.99 3.61
C TRP A 148 5.05 -3.30 4.79
N LEU A 149 4.49 -3.90 5.85
CA LEU A 149 5.28 -4.34 7.01
C LEU A 149 6.20 -5.51 6.66
N ALA A 150 5.69 -6.50 5.90
CA ALA A 150 6.48 -7.63 5.42
C ALA A 150 7.64 -7.17 4.52
N ALA A 151 7.37 -6.29 3.57
CA ALA A 151 8.39 -5.71 2.72
C ALA A 151 9.47 -4.99 3.54
N ARG A 152 9.07 -4.11 4.48
CA ARG A 152 10.02 -3.41 5.35
C ARG A 152 10.85 -4.36 6.20
N MET A 153 10.25 -5.41 6.74
CA MET A 153 10.95 -6.44 7.51
C MET A 153 12.07 -7.11 6.69
N LEU A 154 11.84 -7.25 5.39
CA LEU A 154 12.77 -7.86 4.43
C LEU A 154 13.68 -6.83 3.72
N GLY A 155 13.75 -5.58 4.20
CA GLY A 155 14.59 -4.53 3.62
C GLY A 155 14.07 -3.93 2.33
N VAL A 156 12.84 -4.23 1.93
CA VAL A 156 12.19 -3.70 0.73
C VAL A 156 11.34 -2.47 1.08
N GLY A 157 11.52 -1.40 0.34
CA GLY A 157 10.67 -0.21 0.39
C GLY A 157 9.41 -0.38 -0.43
N VAL A 158 8.31 0.23 0.05
CA VAL A 158 7.04 0.29 -0.69
C VAL A 158 6.58 1.74 -0.75
N GLY A 159 6.21 2.20 -1.94
CA GLY A 159 5.54 3.46 -2.17
C GLY A 159 4.11 3.22 -2.64
N TRP A 160 3.14 3.87 -2.01
CA TRP A 160 1.74 3.81 -2.40
C TRP A 160 1.38 5.03 -3.24
N VAL A 161 1.18 4.83 -4.53
CA VAL A 161 0.81 5.89 -5.47
C VAL A 161 -0.71 5.99 -5.53
N SER A 162 -1.26 7.15 -5.16
CA SER A 162 -2.71 7.42 -5.13
C SER A 162 -3.13 8.59 -6.06
N ILE A 163 -2.18 9.28 -6.67
CA ILE A 163 -2.45 10.36 -7.64
C ILE A 163 -2.58 9.70 -9.01
N LEU A 164 -3.71 9.04 -9.25
CA LEU A 164 -4.00 8.27 -10.45
C LEU A 164 -5.48 8.36 -10.79
N ASP A 165 -5.82 8.23 -12.05
CA ASP A 165 -7.19 7.93 -12.47
C ASP A 165 -7.41 6.40 -12.38
N PRO A 166 -8.28 5.91 -11.45
CA PRO A 166 -8.51 4.48 -11.30
C PRO A 166 -9.03 3.80 -12.57
N GLN A 167 -9.83 4.48 -13.38
CA GLN A 167 -10.39 3.92 -14.60
C GLN A 167 -9.33 3.79 -15.69
N ALA A 168 -8.44 4.79 -15.80
CA ALA A 168 -7.31 4.72 -16.72
C ALA A 168 -6.36 3.56 -16.37
N VAL A 169 -6.11 3.34 -15.06
CA VAL A 169 -5.30 2.20 -14.59
C VAL A 169 -5.98 0.87 -14.91
N GLN A 170 -7.29 0.74 -14.64
CA GLN A 170 -8.06 -0.46 -14.98
C GLN A 170 -7.98 -0.79 -16.48
N GLY A 171 -8.21 0.20 -17.33
CA GLY A 171 -8.14 0.02 -18.79
C GLY A 171 -6.74 -0.35 -19.28
N ALA A 172 -5.69 0.26 -18.68
CA ALA A 172 -4.31 -0.04 -19.04
C ALA A 172 -3.86 -1.46 -18.64
N LEU A 173 -4.49 -2.05 -17.62
CA LEU A 173 -4.17 -3.37 -17.09
C LEU A 173 -5.13 -4.46 -17.56
N ASP A 174 -6.13 -4.12 -18.36
CA ASP A 174 -7.15 -5.05 -18.91
C ASP A 174 -7.77 -5.95 -17.83
N VAL A 175 -8.12 -5.37 -16.67
CA VAL A 175 -8.75 -6.08 -15.55
C VAL A 175 -10.28 -5.96 -15.61
N PRO A 176 -11.02 -6.87 -14.95
CA PRO A 176 -12.48 -6.80 -14.90
C PRO A 176 -12.99 -5.40 -14.48
N PRO A 177 -13.96 -4.81 -15.21
CA PRO A 177 -14.39 -3.43 -14.99
C PRO A 177 -15.11 -3.19 -13.66
N ASN A 178 -15.54 -4.24 -12.98
CA ASN A 178 -16.13 -4.17 -11.65
C ASN A 178 -15.09 -4.18 -10.52
N TRP A 179 -13.83 -4.52 -10.78
CA TRP A 179 -12.79 -4.43 -9.75
C TRP A 179 -12.48 -2.98 -9.42
N GLN A 180 -12.26 -2.69 -8.17
CA GLN A 180 -11.96 -1.33 -7.69
C GLN A 180 -10.48 -1.21 -7.35
N LEU A 181 -9.77 -0.28 -7.98
CA LEU A 181 -8.37 0.01 -7.63
C LEU A 181 -8.31 0.54 -6.18
N VAL A 182 -7.58 -0.16 -5.32
CA VAL A 182 -7.35 0.24 -3.92
C VAL A 182 -5.96 0.84 -3.76
N ALA A 183 -4.95 0.24 -4.39
CA ALA A 183 -3.58 0.73 -4.31
C ALA A 183 -2.82 0.45 -5.60
N TYR A 184 -1.89 1.34 -5.93
CA TYR A 184 -0.82 1.08 -6.88
C TYR A 184 0.50 1.19 -6.14
N LEU A 185 1.24 0.09 -6.06
CA LEU A 185 2.42 -0.03 -5.23
C LEU A 185 3.69 -0.12 -6.09
N CYS A 186 4.69 0.66 -5.71
CA CYS A 186 6.05 0.57 -6.20
C CYS A 186 6.91 -0.11 -5.13
N LEU A 187 7.62 -1.19 -5.48
CA LEU A 187 8.49 -1.92 -4.56
C LEU A 187 9.91 -1.96 -5.10
N GLY A 188 10.89 -1.85 -4.19
CA GLY A 188 12.31 -1.89 -4.52
C GLY A 188 13.17 -1.56 -3.31
N TYR A 189 14.49 -1.61 -3.47
CA TYR A 189 15.40 -1.19 -2.41
C TYR A 189 15.41 0.34 -2.33
N PRO A 190 15.20 0.93 -1.11
CA PRO A 190 15.22 2.37 -0.95
C PRO A 190 16.65 2.92 -1.12
N ILE A 191 16.78 4.13 -1.70
CA ILE A 191 18.04 4.85 -1.76
C ILE A 191 18.38 5.47 -0.40
N GLU A 192 17.35 5.86 0.34
CA GLU A 192 17.45 6.50 1.65
C GLU A 192 16.40 5.95 2.60
N GLU A 193 16.66 5.97 3.88
CA GLU A 193 15.78 5.49 4.91
C GLU A 193 15.59 6.53 6.02
N HIS A 194 14.34 6.71 6.46
CA HIS A 194 13.96 7.69 7.48
C HIS A 194 12.97 7.09 8.48
N SER A 195 13.07 7.48 9.72
CA SER A 195 12.13 7.08 10.78
C SER A 195 10.92 8.01 10.92
N ASP A 196 10.94 9.16 10.23
CA ASP A 196 9.90 10.19 10.22
C ASP A 196 9.23 10.29 8.83
N PRO A 197 7.99 10.77 8.76
CA PRO A 197 7.29 10.95 7.48
C PRO A 197 7.94 12.02 6.60
N GLU A 198 8.13 11.73 5.31
CA GLU A 198 8.68 12.72 4.36
C GLU A 198 7.83 14.00 4.31
N LEU A 199 6.50 13.88 4.30
CA LEU A 199 5.61 15.04 4.28
C LEU A 199 5.72 15.94 5.52
N GLU A 200 6.17 15.40 6.64
CA GLU A 200 6.48 16.18 7.84
C GLU A 200 7.83 16.90 7.69
N ARG A 201 8.87 16.20 7.21
CA ARG A 201 10.19 16.79 6.92
C ARG A 201 10.13 17.92 5.90
N GLU A 202 9.32 17.74 4.86
CA GLU A 202 9.13 18.74 3.79
C GLU A 202 8.15 19.87 4.18
N GLY A 203 7.64 19.87 5.42
CA GLY A 203 6.75 20.92 5.91
C GLY A 203 5.33 20.90 5.36
N TRP A 204 4.94 19.79 4.68
CA TRP A 204 3.59 19.65 4.12
C TRP A 204 2.53 19.51 5.21
N GLN A 205 2.72 18.57 6.14
CA GLN A 205 1.79 18.31 7.23
C GLN A 205 2.49 17.61 8.40
N ALA A 206 2.42 18.20 9.58
CA ALA A 206 2.87 17.57 10.82
C ALA A 206 1.87 16.53 11.33
N ARG A 207 2.36 15.54 12.07
CA ARG A 207 1.49 14.60 12.79
C ARG A 207 0.80 15.29 13.97
N THR A 208 -0.41 14.87 14.26
CA THR A 208 -1.16 15.30 15.46
C THR A 208 -1.13 14.22 16.54
N PRO A 209 -1.22 14.57 17.83
CA PRO A 209 -1.24 13.60 18.92
C PRO A 209 -2.51 12.74 18.88
N LEU A 210 -2.42 11.49 19.34
CA LEU A 210 -3.56 10.56 19.37
C LEU A 210 -4.73 11.11 20.20
N SER A 211 -4.44 11.83 21.26
CA SER A 211 -5.45 12.44 22.16
C SER A 211 -6.45 13.36 21.44
N SER A 212 -6.03 13.99 20.31
CA SER A 212 -6.93 14.85 19.52
C SER A 212 -7.92 14.06 18.65
N ARG A 213 -7.78 12.73 18.60
CA ARG A 213 -8.57 11.82 17.74
C ARG A 213 -9.22 10.68 18.54
N LEU A 214 -9.06 10.69 19.87
CA LEU A 214 -9.65 9.71 20.76
C LEU A 214 -10.82 10.35 21.51
N LEU A 215 -11.99 9.74 21.38
CA LEU A 215 -13.19 10.14 22.09
C LEU A 215 -13.67 8.98 22.96
N SER A 216 -14.05 9.30 24.20
CA SER A 216 -14.75 8.37 25.09
C SER A 216 -16.24 8.72 25.12
N ARG A 217 -17.11 7.72 25.10
CA ARG A 217 -18.56 7.85 25.19
C ARG A 217 -19.07 6.88 26.23
#